data_1e90946b67f6251f238ff8a249481de7
#
_entry.id   1e90946b67f6251f238ff8a249481de7
#
_cell.length_a   1.000
_cell.length_b   1.000
_cell.length_c   1.000
_cell.angle_alpha   90.00
_cell.angle_beta   90.00
_cell.angle_gamma   90.00
#
_symmetry.space_group_name_H-M   'P 1'
#
loop_
_entity.id
_entity.type
_entity.pdbx_description
1 polymer ?
#
loop_
_entity_poly.entity_id
_entity_poly.type
_entity_poly.pdbx_seq_one_letter_code
_entity_poly.pdbx_strand_id
1 'polypeptide(L)'
;LVVTAQKSGGVLTLTGQLSPPDSDLTALYRGLCLGLRDYVQKNGFPGVVLGLSGGIDSALVAAIAVDALGADAVHAVMMPSAYTSQKSLDDATKLASLLGIRLDTVPITPAMTALEKMLSDQFAGTNPGVAEENLQSRLRGLILMGISNKHGPMVLATGNKSEYAAGYSTLYGDMCGGYAPLKDIWKVDV
;
A
#
# COMPACT_ATOMS: atom_id res chain seq x y z
N LEU A 1 -8.04 -5.52 -29.13
CA LEU A 1 -7.30 -5.81 -30.39
C LEU A 1 -8.15 -6.72 -31.24
N VAL A 2 -8.53 -6.28 -32.45
CA VAL A 2 -9.23 -7.14 -33.45
C VAL A 2 -8.23 -7.48 -34.54
N VAL A 3 -7.91 -8.75 -34.67
CA VAL A 3 -7.02 -9.25 -35.72
C VAL A 3 -7.85 -10.11 -36.69
N THR A 4 -7.79 -9.77 -37.98
CA THR A 4 -8.42 -10.55 -39.01
C THR A 4 -7.38 -11.49 -39.64
N ALA A 5 -7.66 -12.76 -39.65
CA ALA A 5 -6.81 -13.79 -40.25
C ALA A 5 -7.45 -14.25 -41.57
N GLN A 6 -6.72 -14.15 -42.68
CA GLN A 6 -7.15 -14.64 -43.99
C GLN A 6 -6.16 -15.69 -44.48
N LYS A 7 -6.67 -16.83 -44.95
CA LYS A 7 -5.87 -17.89 -45.57
C LYS A 7 -6.17 -17.94 -47.05
N SER A 8 -5.16 -17.73 -47.88
CA SER A 8 -5.26 -17.83 -49.35
C SER A 8 -4.02 -18.52 -49.89
N GLY A 9 -4.17 -19.53 -50.74
CA GLY A 9 -3.05 -20.23 -51.36
C GLY A 9 -2.05 -20.86 -50.40
N GLY A 10 -2.47 -21.28 -49.22
CA GLY A 10 -1.61 -21.85 -48.17
C GLY A 10 -0.89 -20.81 -47.28
N VAL A 11 -1.03 -19.52 -47.62
CA VAL A 11 -0.43 -18.42 -46.85
C VAL A 11 -1.46 -17.84 -45.87
N LEU A 12 -1.09 -17.67 -44.62
CA LEU A 12 -1.90 -17.01 -43.61
C LEU A 12 -1.46 -15.54 -43.51
N THR A 13 -2.37 -14.62 -43.82
CA THR A 13 -2.15 -13.18 -43.65
C THR A 13 -2.93 -12.69 -42.46
N LEU A 14 -2.24 -12.02 -41.53
CA LEU A 14 -2.84 -11.37 -40.38
C LEU A 14 -2.89 -9.86 -40.64
N THR A 15 -4.08 -9.27 -40.51
CA THR A 15 -4.28 -7.81 -40.62
C THR A 15 -4.97 -7.33 -39.34
N GLY A 16 -4.50 -6.22 -38.77
CA GLY A 16 -5.06 -5.63 -37.57
C GLY A 16 -4.37 -4.31 -37.24
N GLN A 17 -4.99 -3.55 -36.37
CA GLN A 17 -4.40 -2.31 -35.89
C GLN A 17 -3.41 -2.64 -34.77
N LEU A 18 -2.13 -2.40 -35.00
CA LEU A 18 -1.10 -2.50 -33.97
C LEU A 18 -1.16 -1.24 -33.11
N SER A 19 -1.47 -1.40 -31.82
CA SER A 19 -1.24 -0.32 -30.86
C SER A 19 0.26 -0.21 -30.59
N PRO A 20 0.83 1.00 -30.50
CA PRO A 20 2.21 1.15 -30.05
C PRO A 20 2.37 0.53 -28.65
N PRO A 21 3.53 -0.05 -28.34
CA PRO A 21 3.79 -0.54 -27.00
C PRO A 21 3.71 0.61 -26.00
N ASP A 22 3.25 0.31 -24.79
CA ASP A 22 3.32 1.26 -23.68
C ASP A 22 4.78 1.63 -23.39
N SER A 23 5.02 2.81 -22.81
CA SER A 23 6.31 3.09 -22.21
C SER A 23 6.56 2.13 -21.03
N ASP A 24 7.82 1.89 -20.69
CA ASP A 24 8.20 0.97 -19.60
C ASP A 24 7.49 1.30 -18.29
N LEU A 25 7.41 2.60 -17.92
CA LEU A 25 6.70 3.04 -16.71
C LEU A 25 5.18 2.80 -16.80
N THR A 26 4.58 3.03 -17.96
CA THR A 26 3.15 2.76 -18.16
C THR A 26 2.86 1.27 -18.06
N ALA A 27 3.68 0.44 -18.69
CA ALA A 27 3.56 -1.01 -18.65
C ALA A 27 3.74 -1.54 -17.19
N LEU A 28 4.73 -0.99 -16.49
CA LEU A 28 4.96 -1.31 -15.07
C LEU A 28 3.75 -0.96 -14.20
N TYR A 29 3.26 0.28 -14.27
CA TYR A 29 2.09 0.72 -13.50
C TYR A 29 0.85 -0.13 -13.78
N ARG A 30 0.55 -0.41 -15.05
CA ARG A 30 -0.55 -1.30 -15.45
C ARG A 30 -0.36 -2.72 -14.93
N GLY A 31 0.87 -3.21 -14.92
CA GLY A 31 1.22 -4.51 -14.34
C GLY A 31 0.94 -4.57 -12.84
N LEU A 32 1.26 -3.52 -12.09
CA LEU A 32 0.98 -3.41 -10.65
C LEU A 32 -0.53 -3.40 -10.39
N CYS A 33 -1.30 -2.61 -11.14
CA CYS A 33 -2.76 -2.59 -11.03
C CYS A 33 -3.38 -3.95 -11.38
N LEU A 34 -2.91 -4.61 -12.45
CA LEU A 34 -3.40 -5.91 -12.84
C LEU A 34 -3.10 -6.98 -11.78
N GLY A 35 -1.87 -7.02 -11.25
CA GLY A 35 -1.46 -7.96 -10.23
C GLY A 35 -2.29 -7.83 -8.94
N LEU A 36 -2.51 -6.59 -8.49
CA LEU A 36 -3.34 -6.33 -7.32
C LEU A 36 -4.80 -6.74 -7.55
N ARG A 37 -5.38 -6.35 -8.67
CA ARG A 37 -6.77 -6.70 -9.03
C ARG A 37 -6.97 -8.21 -9.04
N ASP A 38 -6.10 -8.90 -9.76
CA ASP A 38 -6.17 -10.36 -9.89
C ASP A 38 -6.07 -11.06 -8.54
N TYR A 39 -5.15 -10.60 -7.68
CA TYR A 39 -4.95 -11.19 -6.37
C TYR A 39 -6.19 -11.00 -5.48
N VAL A 40 -6.71 -9.77 -5.40
CA VAL A 40 -7.90 -9.45 -4.59
C VAL A 40 -9.12 -10.26 -5.05
N GLN A 41 -9.39 -10.27 -6.36
CA GLN A 41 -10.57 -10.92 -6.93
C GLN A 41 -10.49 -12.45 -6.81
N LYS A 42 -9.35 -13.05 -7.12
CA LYS A 42 -9.16 -14.52 -7.06
C LYS A 42 -9.22 -15.07 -5.64
N ASN A 43 -8.87 -14.25 -4.65
CA ASN A 43 -8.96 -14.64 -3.24
C ASN A 43 -10.27 -14.21 -2.56
N GLY A 44 -11.18 -13.54 -3.28
CA GLY A 44 -12.50 -13.18 -2.78
C GLY A 44 -12.51 -12.09 -1.71
N PHE A 45 -11.49 -11.23 -1.66
CA PHE A 45 -11.49 -10.09 -0.74
C PHE A 45 -12.50 -9.02 -1.18
N PRO A 46 -13.27 -8.43 -0.24
CA PRO A 46 -14.26 -7.39 -0.57
C PRO A 46 -13.60 -6.05 -0.96
N GLY A 47 -12.32 -5.89 -0.73
CA GLY A 47 -11.53 -4.68 -0.97
C GLY A 47 -10.22 -4.73 -0.23
N VAL A 48 -9.60 -3.56 -0.08
CA VAL A 48 -8.31 -3.41 0.58
C VAL A 48 -8.32 -2.32 1.64
N VAL A 49 -7.44 -2.45 2.65
CA VAL A 49 -7.17 -1.42 3.65
C VAL A 49 -5.68 -1.14 3.70
N LEU A 50 -5.30 0.13 3.82
CA LEU A 50 -3.90 0.55 3.90
C LEU A 50 -3.68 1.71 4.87
N GLY A 51 -2.47 1.81 5.40
CA GLY A 51 -2.01 2.98 6.15
C GLY A 51 -1.66 4.12 5.20
N LEU A 52 -2.26 5.29 5.40
CA LEU A 52 -1.95 6.50 4.62
C LEU A 52 -1.16 7.47 5.49
N SER A 53 0.14 7.62 5.20
CA SER A 53 1.09 8.38 6.02
C SER A 53 1.29 9.82 5.56
N GLY A 54 0.81 10.18 4.36
CA GLY A 54 1.18 11.41 3.66
C GLY A 54 2.52 11.33 2.91
N GLY A 55 3.20 10.17 2.93
CA GLY A 55 4.38 9.88 2.13
C GLY A 55 4.03 9.33 0.75
N ILE A 56 4.98 9.45 -0.21
CA ILE A 56 4.76 9.10 -1.62
C ILE A 56 4.45 7.60 -1.83
N ASP A 57 5.08 6.70 -1.06
CA ASP A 57 4.86 5.26 -1.22
C ASP A 57 3.41 4.88 -0.91
N SER A 58 2.90 5.32 0.24
CA SER A 58 1.49 5.09 0.61
C SER A 58 0.52 5.77 -0.36
N ALA A 59 0.91 6.92 -0.90
CA ALA A 59 0.13 7.64 -1.91
C ALA A 59 0.03 6.85 -3.22
N LEU A 60 1.16 6.33 -3.71
CA LEU A 60 1.20 5.52 -4.93
C LEU A 60 0.45 4.20 -4.76
N VAL A 61 0.59 3.53 -3.60
CA VAL A 61 -0.17 2.30 -3.31
C VAL A 61 -1.68 2.58 -3.29
N ALA A 62 -2.12 3.72 -2.72
CA ALA A 62 -3.52 4.12 -2.74
C ALA A 62 -4.02 4.36 -4.18
N ALA A 63 -3.24 5.05 -5.03
CA ALA A 63 -3.58 5.28 -6.43
C ALA A 63 -3.68 3.97 -7.22
N ILE A 64 -2.69 3.07 -7.08
CA ILE A 64 -2.71 1.74 -7.68
C ILE A 64 -3.96 0.96 -7.24
N ALA A 65 -4.30 1.03 -5.95
CA ALA A 65 -5.47 0.34 -5.43
C ALA A 65 -6.78 0.86 -6.03
N VAL A 66 -6.92 2.18 -6.17
CA VAL A 66 -8.09 2.80 -6.80
C VAL A 66 -8.20 2.43 -8.27
N ASP A 67 -7.11 2.49 -9.03
CA ASP A 67 -7.11 2.13 -10.45
C ASP A 67 -7.34 0.62 -10.66
N ALA A 68 -6.92 -0.20 -9.71
CA ALA A 68 -7.14 -1.64 -9.76
C ALA A 68 -8.57 -2.06 -9.39
N LEU A 69 -9.17 -1.44 -8.36
CA LEU A 69 -10.36 -1.97 -7.69
C LEU A 69 -11.55 -1.00 -7.69
N GLY A 70 -11.32 0.28 -7.97
CA GLY A 70 -12.29 1.37 -7.76
C GLY A 70 -12.22 1.94 -6.33
N ALA A 71 -12.62 3.20 -6.19
CA ALA A 71 -12.51 3.95 -4.93
C ALA A 71 -13.30 3.32 -3.76
N ASP A 72 -14.49 2.78 -4.05
CA ASP A 72 -15.37 2.16 -3.04
C ASP A 72 -14.74 0.92 -2.36
N ALA A 73 -13.79 0.26 -3.04
CA ALA A 73 -13.10 -0.91 -2.51
C ALA A 73 -11.81 -0.57 -1.73
N VAL A 74 -11.47 0.71 -1.58
CA VAL A 74 -10.23 1.16 -0.94
C VAL A 74 -10.53 1.94 0.34
N HIS A 75 -10.00 1.45 1.46
CA HIS A 75 -10.11 2.08 2.77
C HIS A 75 -8.75 2.52 3.27
N ALA A 76 -8.53 3.82 3.40
CA ALA A 76 -7.32 4.39 3.96
C ALA A 76 -7.47 4.71 5.45
N VAL A 77 -6.41 4.48 6.22
CA VAL A 77 -6.38 4.78 7.65
C VAL A 77 -5.15 5.64 7.96
N MET A 78 -5.38 6.86 8.44
CA MET A 78 -4.33 7.67 9.07
C MET A 78 -4.13 7.21 10.52
N MET A 79 -2.88 7.01 10.91
CA MET A 79 -2.53 6.56 12.26
C MET A 79 -1.46 7.48 12.86
N PRO A 80 -1.83 8.73 13.19
CA PRO A 80 -0.87 9.72 13.67
C PRO A 80 -0.33 9.37 15.06
N SER A 81 0.93 9.72 15.27
CA SER A 81 1.59 9.78 16.58
C SER A 81 1.82 11.24 16.99
N ALA A 82 2.36 11.46 18.19
CA ALA A 82 2.76 12.80 18.64
C ALA A 82 3.82 13.48 17.74
N TYR A 83 4.52 12.69 16.93
CA TYR A 83 5.59 13.17 16.02
C TYR A 83 5.11 13.40 14.58
N THR A 84 3.85 13.09 14.27
CA THR A 84 3.31 13.24 12.92
C THR A 84 3.13 14.73 12.58
N SER A 85 3.74 15.18 11.48
CA SER A 85 3.63 16.58 11.06
C SER A 85 2.24 16.93 10.55
N GLN A 86 1.80 18.16 10.76
CA GLN A 86 0.52 18.65 10.20
C GLN A 86 0.50 18.52 8.68
N LYS A 87 1.62 18.80 8.01
CA LYS A 87 1.74 18.64 6.56
C LYS A 87 1.40 17.22 6.10
N SER A 88 1.92 16.20 6.80
CA SER A 88 1.62 14.79 6.46
C SER A 88 0.12 14.47 6.60
N LEU A 89 -0.55 15.03 7.60
CA LEU A 89 -1.99 14.86 7.79
C LEU A 89 -2.79 15.56 6.68
N ASP A 90 -2.39 16.76 6.31
CA ASP A 90 -3.04 17.54 5.25
C ASP A 90 -2.85 16.86 3.89
N ASP A 91 -1.64 16.38 3.59
CA ASP A 91 -1.33 15.67 2.34
C ASP A 91 -2.12 14.36 2.23
N ALA A 92 -2.22 13.57 3.30
CA ALA A 92 -3.02 12.34 3.32
C ALA A 92 -4.51 12.63 3.14
N THR A 93 -5.04 13.64 3.82
CA THR A 93 -6.45 14.06 3.71
C THR A 93 -6.78 14.53 2.30
N LYS A 94 -5.91 15.36 1.72
CA LYS A 94 -6.06 15.87 0.36
C LYS A 94 -6.04 14.73 -0.67
N LEU A 95 -5.09 13.81 -0.52
CA LEU A 95 -4.99 12.66 -1.42
C LEU A 95 -6.24 11.78 -1.36
N ALA A 96 -6.72 11.44 -0.17
CA ALA A 96 -7.93 10.63 -0.01
C ALA A 96 -9.15 11.31 -0.66
N SER A 97 -9.28 12.63 -0.50
CA SER A 97 -10.32 13.41 -1.16
C SER A 97 -10.21 13.40 -2.68
N LEU A 98 -8.99 13.54 -3.23
CA LEU A 98 -8.74 13.50 -4.68
C LEU A 98 -9.04 12.13 -5.29
N LEU A 99 -8.73 11.06 -4.57
CA LEU A 99 -8.99 9.69 -4.99
C LEU A 99 -10.44 9.24 -4.72
N GLY A 100 -11.22 10.02 -3.97
CA GLY A 100 -12.59 9.69 -3.61
C GLY A 100 -12.72 8.49 -2.68
N ILE A 101 -11.68 8.17 -1.89
CA ILE A 101 -11.65 7.00 -1.01
C ILE A 101 -12.04 7.33 0.42
N ARG A 102 -12.54 6.33 1.15
CA ARG A 102 -12.78 6.43 2.58
C ARG A 102 -11.47 6.65 3.33
N LEU A 103 -11.44 7.62 4.24
CA LEU A 103 -10.33 7.91 5.13
C LEU A 103 -10.81 7.95 6.58
N ASP A 104 -10.28 7.06 7.42
CA ASP A 104 -10.47 7.10 8.87
C ASP A 104 -9.18 7.55 9.56
N THR A 105 -9.31 8.15 10.75
CA THR A 105 -8.17 8.55 11.58
C THR A 105 -8.19 7.81 12.90
N VAL A 106 -7.13 7.06 13.18
CA VAL A 106 -6.94 6.29 14.42
C VAL A 106 -5.61 6.68 15.06
N PRO A 107 -5.57 7.66 15.98
CA PRO A 107 -4.34 8.06 16.65
C PRO A 107 -3.72 6.91 17.45
N ILE A 108 -2.41 6.69 17.31
CA ILE A 108 -1.69 5.63 18.04
C ILE A 108 -1.15 6.09 19.41
N THR A 109 -1.16 7.38 19.69
CA THR A 109 -0.59 7.97 20.93
C THR A 109 -1.12 7.31 22.20
N PRO A 110 -2.44 7.04 22.38
CA PRO A 110 -2.92 6.39 23.61
C PRO A 110 -2.32 4.99 23.82
N ALA A 111 -2.19 4.20 22.74
CA ALA A 111 -1.62 2.87 22.82
C ALA A 111 -0.10 2.93 23.07
N MET A 112 0.61 3.88 22.44
CA MET A 112 2.03 4.11 22.71
C MET A 112 2.28 4.43 24.17
N THR A 113 1.53 5.40 24.75
CA THR A 113 1.67 5.76 26.17
C THR A 113 1.41 4.56 27.11
N ALA A 114 0.43 3.72 26.76
CA ALA A 114 0.17 2.51 27.52
C ALA A 114 1.34 1.51 27.45
N LEU A 115 1.90 1.29 26.25
CA LEU A 115 3.04 0.40 26.05
C LEU A 115 4.31 0.92 26.74
N GLU A 116 4.61 2.21 26.63
CA GLU A 116 5.73 2.85 27.31
C GLU A 116 5.64 2.65 28.84
N LYS A 117 4.45 2.83 29.40
CA LYS A 117 4.19 2.57 30.81
C LYS A 117 4.38 1.08 31.19
N MET A 118 3.91 0.17 30.34
CA MET A 118 4.06 -1.28 30.58
C MET A 118 5.51 -1.75 30.49
N LEU A 119 6.32 -1.11 29.65
CA LEU A 119 7.71 -1.47 29.40
C LEU A 119 8.71 -0.63 30.21
N SER A 120 8.24 0.29 31.07
CA SER A 120 9.09 1.24 31.79
C SER A 120 10.23 0.57 32.56
N ASP A 121 9.96 -0.53 33.24
CA ASP A 121 10.99 -1.26 34.02
C ASP A 121 11.98 -1.97 33.09
N GLN A 122 11.51 -2.46 31.94
CA GLN A 122 12.34 -3.16 30.96
C GLN A 122 13.25 -2.20 30.17
N PHE A 123 12.83 -0.95 30.02
CA PHE A 123 13.55 0.09 29.30
C PHE A 123 14.33 1.04 30.23
N ALA A 124 14.31 0.77 31.54
CA ALA A 124 15.01 1.58 32.53
C ALA A 124 16.52 1.68 32.22
N GLY A 125 17.05 2.90 32.22
CA GLY A 125 18.47 3.17 31.93
C GLY A 125 18.85 3.16 30.45
N THR A 126 17.90 3.00 29.52
CA THR A 126 18.13 3.14 28.09
C THR A 126 17.61 4.48 27.54
N ASN A 127 18.14 4.91 26.40
CA ASN A 127 17.62 6.08 25.70
C ASN A 127 16.58 5.65 24.66
N PRO A 128 15.55 6.49 24.38
CA PRO A 128 14.64 6.26 23.28
C PRO A 128 15.37 6.09 21.94
N GLY A 129 14.88 5.19 21.08
CA GLY A 129 15.52 4.89 19.80
C GLY A 129 14.68 3.97 18.92
N VAL A 130 15.34 3.08 18.19
CA VAL A 130 14.73 2.17 17.23
C VAL A 130 13.65 1.27 17.85
N ALA A 131 13.74 0.96 19.14
CA ALA A 131 12.74 0.14 19.81
C ALA A 131 11.36 0.83 19.81
N GLU A 132 11.32 2.10 20.19
CA GLU A 132 10.08 2.91 20.22
C GLU A 132 9.55 3.17 18.82
N GLU A 133 10.41 3.42 17.82
CA GLU A 133 10.01 3.53 16.42
C GLU A 133 9.35 2.24 15.91
N ASN A 134 9.96 1.10 16.22
CA ASN A 134 9.42 -0.20 15.86
C ASN A 134 8.09 -0.53 16.57
N LEU A 135 7.91 -0.08 17.82
CA LEU A 135 6.64 -0.20 18.52
C LEU A 135 5.53 0.57 17.80
N GLN A 136 5.82 1.81 17.34
CA GLN A 136 4.86 2.59 16.56
C GLN A 136 4.48 1.89 15.24
N SER A 137 5.47 1.36 14.51
CA SER A 137 5.26 0.62 13.27
C SER A 137 4.37 -0.61 13.51
N ARG A 138 4.65 -1.39 14.57
CA ARG A 138 3.86 -2.58 14.93
C ARG A 138 2.44 -2.25 15.37
N LEU A 139 2.24 -1.16 16.11
CA LEU A 139 0.89 -0.69 16.46
C LEU A 139 0.06 -0.36 15.22
N ARG A 140 0.66 0.29 14.22
CA ARG A 140 -0.02 0.55 12.95
C ARG A 140 -0.40 -0.75 12.24
N GLY A 141 0.52 -1.70 12.17
CA GLY A 141 0.24 -3.03 11.63
C GLY A 141 -0.90 -3.74 12.37
N LEU A 142 -0.88 -3.70 13.70
CA LEU A 142 -1.94 -4.29 14.54
C LEU A 142 -3.32 -3.67 14.27
N ILE A 143 -3.40 -2.36 14.16
CA ILE A 143 -4.66 -1.64 13.85
C ILE A 143 -5.20 -2.06 12.48
N LEU A 144 -4.35 -2.04 11.44
CA LEU A 144 -4.76 -2.45 10.10
C LEU A 144 -5.22 -3.90 10.05
N MET A 145 -4.49 -4.81 10.70
CA MET A 145 -4.87 -6.21 10.79
C MET A 145 -6.16 -6.41 11.59
N GLY A 146 -6.38 -5.62 12.64
CA GLY A 146 -7.64 -5.63 13.40
C GLY A 146 -8.84 -5.23 12.53
N ILE A 147 -8.71 -4.18 11.72
CA ILE A 147 -9.74 -3.75 10.76
C ILE A 147 -9.97 -4.83 9.70
N SER A 148 -8.89 -5.38 9.14
CA SER A 148 -8.94 -6.47 8.17
C SER A 148 -9.69 -7.69 8.71
N ASN A 149 -9.32 -8.16 9.88
CA ASN A 149 -9.94 -9.34 10.50
C ASN A 149 -11.42 -9.12 10.85
N LYS A 150 -11.80 -7.88 11.16
CA LYS A 150 -13.18 -7.55 11.55
C LYS A 150 -14.11 -7.40 10.35
N HIS A 151 -13.60 -6.83 9.25
CA HIS A 151 -14.42 -6.40 8.12
C HIS A 151 -14.09 -7.10 6.80
N GLY A 152 -13.00 -7.85 6.72
CA GLY A 152 -12.60 -8.67 5.59
C GLY A 152 -11.69 -8.05 4.53
N PRO A 153 -11.43 -6.71 4.45
CA PRO A 153 -10.55 -6.17 3.42
C PRO A 153 -9.11 -6.66 3.64
N MET A 154 -8.38 -6.91 2.55
CA MET A 154 -6.98 -7.29 2.63
C MET A 154 -6.10 -6.08 2.97
N VAL A 155 -5.13 -6.24 3.88
CA VAL A 155 -4.16 -5.19 4.19
C VAL A 155 -3.12 -5.10 3.07
N LEU A 156 -2.88 -3.88 2.56
CA LEU A 156 -1.76 -3.57 1.66
C LEU A 156 -0.58 -3.03 2.47
N ALA A 157 0.59 -3.65 2.29
CA ALA A 157 1.85 -3.09 2.74
C ALA A 157 2.35 -2.05 1.73
N THR A 158 2.97 -0.97 2.21
CA THR A 158 3.39 0.18 1.37
C THR A 158 4.89 0.27 1.17
N GLY A 159 5.66 -0.69 1.69
CA GLY A 159 7.12 -0.74 1.55
C GLY A 159 7.57 -0.98 0.11
N ASN A 160 8.66 -0.32 -0.29
CA ASN A 160 9.29 -0.44 -1.60
C ASN A 160 10.54 -1.33 -1.55
N LYS A 161 11.06 -1.70 -2.72
CA LYS A 161 12.23 -2.57 -2.86
C LYS A 161 13.49 -2.02 -2.17
N SER A 162 13.71 -0.70 -2.21
CA SER A 162 14.89 -0.09 -1.60
C SER A 162 14.88 -0.21 -0.08
N GLU A 163 13.72 -0.06 0.55
CA GLU A 163 13.54 -0.24 2.00
C GLU A 163 13.83 -1.68 2.41
N TYR A 164 13.27 -2.67 1.69
CA TYR A 164 13.55 -4.08 1.96
C TYR A 164 15.01 -4.44 1.74
N ALA A 165 15.62 -3.95 0.66
CA ALA A 165 17.03 -4.23 0.35
C ALA A 165 17.99 -3.62 1.38
N ALA A 166 17.67 -2.44 1.92
CA ALA A 166 18.46 -1.78 2.96
C ALA A 166 18.20 -2.32 4.38
N GLY A 167 17.19 -3.18 4.55
CA GLY A 167 16.72 -3.62 5.88
C GLY A 167 16.00 -2.52 6.67
N TYR A 168 15.56 -1.46 6.00
CA TYR A 168 14.78 -0.37 6.61
C TYR A 168 13.30 -0.73 6.61
N SER A 169 12.95 -1.73 7.38
CA SER A 169 11.59 -2.24 7.54
C SER A 169 11.42 -2.93 8.88
N THR A 170 10.20 -2.89 9.42
CA THR A 170 9.88 -3.45 10.73
C THR A 170 9.04 -4.71 10.56
N LEU A 171 9.58 -5.86 10.99
CA LEU A 171 8.83 -7.11 11.05
C LEU A 171 7.57 -6.94 11.92
N TYR A 172 6.44 -7.39 11.40
CA TYR A 172 5.12 -7.26 12.03
C TYR A 172 4.63 -5.80 12.18
N GLY A 173 5.31 -4.83 11.52
CA GLY A 173 4.92 -3.43 11.47
C GLY A 173 4.50 -3.01 10.07
N ASP A 174 5.32 -2.22 9.39
CA ASP A 174 5.11 -1.75 8.01
C ASP A 174 5.16 -2.88 6.95
N MET A 175 5.75 -4.03 7.31
CA MET A 175 5.72 -5.24 6.49
C MET A 175 4.40 -6.03 6.62
N CYS A 176 3.49 -5.67 7.53
CA CYS A 176 2.21 -6.34 7.68
C CYS A 176 1.32 -6.10 6.45
N GLY A 177 0.84 -7.19 5.85
CA GLY A 177 -0.10 -7.14 4.73
C GLY A 177 -0.17 -8.44 3.97
N GLY A 178 -1.27 -8.62 3.25
CA GLY A 178 -1.47 -9.76 2.35
C GLY A 178 -0.86 -9.55 0.97
N TYR A 179 -0.58 -8.28 0.60
CA TYR A 179 0.03 -7.90 -0.68
C TYR A 179 0.83 -6.60 -0.53
N ALA A 180 1.96 -6.50 -1.21
CA ALA A 180 2.85 -5.34 -1.20
C ALA A 180 3.10 -4.88 -2.65
N PRO A 181 2.31 -3.94 -3.19
CA PRO A 181 2.39 -3.53 -4.60
C PRO A 181 3.77 -3.03 -5.02
N LEU A 182 4.50 -2.34 -4.13
CA LEU A 182 5.79 -1.73 -4.44
C LEU A 182 7.00 -2.59 -4.05
N LYS A 183 6.79 -3.84 -3.62
CA LYS A 183 7.87 -4.70 -3.11
C LYS A 183 9.05 -4.86 -4.07
N ASP A 184 8.78 -4.89 -5.37
CA ASP A 184 9.79 -5.06 -6.41
C ASP A 184 10.13 -3.75 -7.16
N ILE A 185 9.62 -2.61 -6.68
CA ILE A 185 9.83 -1.28 -7.28
C ILE A 185 10.91 -0.54 -6.49
N TRP A 186 11.95 -0.07 -7.18
CA TRP A 186 12.96 0.77 -6.57
C TRP A 186 12.40 2.14 -6.21
N LYS A 187 12.93 2.75 -5.14
CA LYS A 187 12.50 4.09 -4.69
C LYS A 187 12.63 5.17 -5.76
N VAL A 188 13.57 5.03 -6.66
CA VAL A 188 13.78 5.96 -7.78
C VAL A 188 12.70 5.87 -8.86
N ASP A 189 11.94 4.79 -8.89
CA ASP A 189 10.84 4.56 -9.83
C ASP A 189 9.46 4.86 -9.19
N VAL A 190 9.41 5.12 -7.87
CA VAL A 190 8.22 5.55 -7.12
C VAL A 190 8.02 7.05 -7.26
#